data_d771c57d98b3a2e2052c4927fed9892b
#
_entry.id   d771c57d98b3a2e2052c4927fed9892b
#
_cell.length_a   1.000
_cell.length_b   1.000
_cell.length_c   1.000
_cell.angle_alpha   90.00
_cell.angle_beta   90.00
_cell.angle_gamma   90.00
#
_symmetry.space_group_name_H-M   'P 1'
#
loop_
_entity.id
_entity.type
_entity.pdbx_description
1 polymer ?
#
loop_
_entity_poly.entity_id
_entity_poly.type
_entity_poly.pdbx_seq_one_letter_code
_entity_poly.pdbx_strand_id
1 'polypeptide(L)'
;MFAIFGTGGFGRELVGPAKAMLGSRAEGLVFVVDDPHGPVMGIPVISTDELSERDEVIVAIGDSALRQSVADRLKARPGALIAPTNIIGPDVEIGEGAVFCDFTMVTASARIGRHFQCNIYSYVAHDCVIGDFVTFAPRVCCNGNVHVGDAAYIGTGAVLKQGSSGKPLVIGRGAVVGMGAVVTKDVADGAVVVGNPARPLQRP
;
A
#
# COMPACT_ATOMS: atom_id res chain seq x y z
N MET A 1 -1.18 -5.71 -21.09
CA MET A 1 -1.44 -6.70 -19.99
C MET A 1 -1.62 -5.96 -18.68
N PHE A 2 -2.20 -6.63 -17.67
CA PHE A 2 -2.11 -6.18 -16.28
C PHE A 2 -1.20 -7.15 -15.51
N ALA A 3 -0.18 -6.64 -14.87
CA ALA A 3 0.86 -7.44 -14.26
C ALA A 3 0.95 -7.22 -12.74
N ILE A 4 1.22 -8.30 -12.00
CA ILE A 4 1.54 -8.26 -10.58
C ILE A 4 3.02 -8.62 -10.45
N PHE A 5 3.86 -7.65 -10.07
CA PHE A 5 5.27 -7.93 -9.78
C PHE A 5 5.40 -8.62 -8.43
N GLY A 6 5.90 -9.85 -8.44
CA GLY A 6 6.13 -10.68 -7.27
C GLY A 6 5.12 -11.81 -7.09
N THR A 7 5.62 -13.03 -6.96
CA THR A 7 4.83 -14.27 -6.77
C THR A 7 4.73 -14.71 -5.30
N GLY A 8 5.19 -13.89 -4.38
CA GLY A 8 5.13 -14.13 -2.93
C GLY A 8 3.71 -14.13 -2.38
N GLY A 9 3.57 -14.26 -1.05
CA GLY A 9 2.27 -14.29 -0.36
C GLY A 9 1.38 -13.13 -0.77
N PHE A 10 1.88 -11.91 -0.67
CA PHE A 10 1.13 -10.70 -1.01
C PHE A 10 0.70 -10.66 -2.49
N GLY A 11 1.60 -10.99 -3.43
CA GLY A 11 1.23 -11.07 -4.85
C GLY A 11 0.09 -12.06 -5.11
N ARG A 12 0.10 -13.21 -4.44
CA ARG A 12 -0.96 -14.21 -4.55
C ARG A 12 -2.29 -13.74 -3.95
N GLU A 13 -2.25 -12.99 -2.86
CA GLU A 13 -3.45 -12.37 -2.26
C GLU A 13 -4.12 -11.38 -3.21
N LEU A 14 -3.35 -10.69 -4.05
CA LEU A 14 -3.89 -9.71 -4.99
C LEU A 14 -4.58 -10.32 -6.22
N VAL A 15 -4.45 -11.62 -6.47
CA VAL A 15 -5.05 -12.28 -7.64
C VAL A 15 -6.59 -12.17 -7.64
N GLY A 16 -7.22 -12.42 -6.51
CA GLY A 16 -8.68 -12.32 -6.37
C GLY A 16 -9.19 -10.91 -6.68
N PRO A 17 -8.75 -9.89 -5.94
CA PRO A 17 -9.10 -8.51 -6.20
C PRO A 17 -8.79 -8.04 -7.63
N ALA A 18 -7.63 -8.43 -8.19
CA ALA A 18 -7.27 -8.07 -9.56
C ALA A 18 -8.23 -8.67 -10.58
N LYS A 19 -8.57 -9.95 -10.46
CA LYS A 19 -9.55 -10.61 -11.35
C LYS A 19 -10.93 -9.95 -11.24
N ALA A 20 -11.36 -9.62 -10.03
CA ALA A 20 -12.64 -8.96 -9.80
C ALA A 20 -12.67 -7.55 -10.41
N MET A 21 -11.60 -6.78 -10.29
CA MET A 21 -11.45 -5.45 -10.89
C MET A 21 -11.39 -5.51 -12.43
N LEU A 22 -10.63 -6.46 -12.96
CA LEU A 22 -10.40 -6.57 -14.41
C LEU A 22 -11.61 -7.13 -15.17
N GLY A 23 -12.46 -7.97 -14.53
CA GLY A 23 -13.59 -8.63 -15.19
C GLY A 23 -13.12 -9.49 -16.37
N SER A 24 -13.66 -9.25 -17.56
CA SER A 24 -13.28 -9.98 -18.79
C SER A 24 -11.81 -9.77 -19.21
N ARG A 25 -11.17 -8.69 -18.77
CA ARG A 25 -9.73 -8.47 -19.04
C ARG A 25 -8.80 -9.32 -18.16
N ALA A 26 -9.35 -10.09 -17.22
CA ALA A 26 -8.57 -10.93 -16.31
C ALA A 26 -7.82 -12.07 -17.01
N GLU A 27 -8.21 -12.43 -18.25
CA GLU A 27 -7.44 -13.37 -19.07
C GLU A 27 -6.03 -12.89 -19.40
N GLY A 28 -5.81 -11.57 -19.40
CA GLY A 28 -4.50 -10.94 -19.59
C GLY A 28 -3.72 -10.67 -18.30
N LEU A 29 -4.14 -11.23 -17.16
CA LEU A 29 -3.43 -11.10 -15.88
C LEU A 29 -2.20 -12.01 -15.89
N VAL A 30 -1.04 -11.45 -15.52
CA VAL A 30 0.23 -12.18 -15.40
C VAL A 30 0.94 -11.83 -14.10
N PHE A 31 1.78 -12.73 -13.63
CA PHE A 31 2.83 -12.38 -12.67
C PHE A 31 4.10 -11.98 -13.41
N VAL A 32 4.89 -11.11 -12.79
CA VAL A 32 6.18 -10.68 -13.30
C VAL A 32 7.24 -10.84 -12.22
N VAL A 33 8.39 -11.37 -12.59
CA VAL A 33 9.58 -11.50 -11.75
C VAL A 33 10.84 -11.34 -12.61
N ASP A 34 12.00 -11.16 -11.98
CA ASP A 34 13.27 -11.06 -12.71
C ASP A 34 13.71 -12.42 -13.26
N ASP A 35 13.48 -13.50 -12.52
CA ASP A 35 13.81 -14.87 -12.90
C ASP A 35 12.52 -15.70 -12.96
N PRO A 36 11.90 -15.83 -14.15
CA PRO A 36 10.60 -16.48 -14.29
C PRO A 36 10.69 -17.99 -14.09
N HIS A 37 9.65 -18.53 -13.49
CA HIS A 37 9.44 -19.95 -13.25
C HIS A 37 8.05 -20.37 -13.75
N GLY A 38 7.68 -21.61 -13.52
CA GLY A 38 6.35 -22.10 -13.94
C GLY A 38 5.17 -21.29 -13.36
N PRO A 39 3.96 -21.46 -13.89
CA PRO A 39 2.80 -20.67 -13.52
C PRO A 39 2.48 -20.78 -12.02
N VAL A 40 1.97 -19.67 -11.45
CA VAL A 40 1.52 -19.61 -10.06
C VAL A 40 0.00 -19.44 -10.04
N MET A 41 -0.73 -20.28 -9.31
CA MET A 41 -2.21 -20.29 -9.28
C MET A 41 -2.86 -20.36 -10.67
N GLY A 42 -2.19 -21.02 -11.63
CA GLY A 42 -2.64 -21.11 -13.02
C GLY A 42 -2.44 -19.81 -13.84
N ILE A 43 -1.79 -18.80 -13.27
CA ILE A 43 -1.48 -17.53 -13.92
C ILE A 43 -0.05 -17.61 -14.47
N PRO A 44 0.19 -17.22 -15.75
CA PRO A 44 1.54 -17.16 -16.30
C PRO A 44 2.49 -16.29 -15.48
N VAL A 45 3.75 -16.70 -15.40
CA VAL A 45 4.84 -15.90 -14.83
C VAL A 45 5.79 -15.54 -15.95
N ILE A 46 6.00 -14.26 -16.15
CA ILE A 46 6.85 -13.71 -17.23
C ILE A 46 8.04 -12.95 -16.65
N SER A 47 9.06 -12.71 -17.48
CA SER A 47 10.19 -11.87 -17.11
C SER A 47 9.85 -10.38 -17.17
N THR A 48 10.55 -9.57 -16.38
CA THR A 48 10.49 -8.09 -16.49
C THR A 48 10.85 -7.60 -17.89
N ASP A 49 11.68 -8.30 -18.63
CA ASP A 49 12.08 -7.94 -20.00
C ASP A 49 10.93 -8.04 -21.02
N GLU A 50 9.90 -8.82 -20.72
CA GLU A 50 8.72 -8.97 -21.56
C GLU A 50 7.70 -7.84 -21.38
N LEU A 51 7.88 -6.98 -20.35
CA LEU A 51 7.05 -5.81 -20.13
C LEU A 51 7.37 -4.67 -21.11
N SER A 52 6.34 -3.97 -21.52
CA SER A 52 6.41 -2.78 -22.37
C SER A 52 5.71 -1.58 -21.72
N GLU A 53 5.92 -0.39 -22.28
CA GLU A 53 5.22 0.84 -21.84
C GLU A 53 3.70 0.80 -22.03
N ARG A 54 3.16 -0.20 -22.75
CA ARG A 54 1.72 -0.39 -22.95
C ARG A 54 1.08 -1.20 -21.83
N ASP A 55 1.88 -1.85 -21.03
CA ASP A 55 1.42 -2.70 -19.93
C ASP A 55 1.26 -1.90 -18.65
N GLU A 56 0.43 -2.38 -17.74
CA GLU A 56 0.23 -1.82 -16.41
C GLU A 56 0.75 -2.80 -15.37
N VAL A 57 1.51 -2.32 -14.40
CA VAL A 57 2.09 -3.15 -13.36
C VAL A 57 1.83 -2.58 -11.97
N ILE A 58 1.45 -3.45 -11.04
CA ILE A 58 1.47 -3.19 -9.61
C ILE A 58 2.62 -3.95 -8.97
N VAL A 59 3.31 -3.34 -8.01
CA VAL A 59 4.45 -3.97 -7.33
C VAL A 59 4.00 -4.54 -5.99
N ALA A 60 3.86 -5.86 -5.90
CA ALA A 60 3.37 -6.56 -4.71
C ALA A 60 4.51 -6.87 -3.71
N ILE A 61 5.19 -5.83 -3.24
CA ILE A 61 6.30 -5.89 -2.29
C ILE A 61 5.96 -5.00 -1.09
N GLY A 62 5.96 -5.58 0.12
CA GLY A 62 5.64 -4.84 1.35
C GLY A 62 6.75 -3.90 1.81
N ASP A 63 8.02 -4.24 1.55
CA ASP A 63 9.15 -3.36 1.84
C ASP A 63 9.15 -2.14 0.92
N SER A 64 9.10 -0.95 1.51
CA SER A 64 8.95 0.31 0.79
C SER A 64 10.15 0.64 -0.09
N ALA A 65 11.36 0.41 0.39
CA ALA A 65 12.59 0.72 -0.35
C ALA A 65 12.77 -0.23 -1.55
N LEU A 66 12.53 -1.53 -1.33
CA LEU A 66 12.56 -2.51 -2.41
C LEU A 66 11.44 -2.26 -3.43
N ARG A 67 10.22 -1.92 -2.97
CA ARG A 67 9.11 -1.57 -3.86
C ARG A 67 9.45 -0.37 -4.73
N GLN A 68 10.06 0.67 -4.15
CA GLN A 68 10.51 1.84 -4.90
C GLN A 68 11.57 1.47 -5.94
N SER A 69 12.62 0.76 -5.53
CA SER A 69 13.68 0.31 -6.43
C SER A 69 13.14 -0.51 -7.63
N VAL A 70 12.14 -1.35 -7.37
CA VAL A 70 11.50 -2.13 -8.45
C VAL A 70 10.66 -1.23 -9.34
N ALA A 71 9.81 -0.36 -8.76
CA ALA A 71 8.94 0.53 -9.53
C ALA A 71 9.74 1.45 -10.46
N ASP A 72 10.85 2.01 -9.98
CA ASP A 72 11.68 2.96 -10.73
C ASP A 72 12.39 2.34 -11.95
N ARG A 73 12.56 1.00 -12.00
CA ARG A 73 13.25 0.31 -13.10
C ARG A 73 12.34 -0.37 -14.12
N LEU A 74 11.07 -0.52 -13.81
CA LEU A 74 10.13 -1.19 -14.71
C LEU A 74 9.76 -0.29 -15.90
N LYS A 75 9.70 -0.86 -17.09
CA LYS A 75 9.28 -0.14 -18.32
C LYS A 75 7.76 0.05 -18.39
N ALA A 76 7.00 -0.85 -17.76
CA ALA A 76 5.54 -0.78 -17.73
C ALA A 76 5.07 0.42 -16.91
N ARG A 77 3.89 0.94 -17.25
CA ARG A 77 3.27 2.03 -16.50
C ARG A 77 2.82 1.55 -15.12
N PRO A 78 2.93 2.39 -14.08
CA PRO A 78 2.31 2.08 -12.81
C PRO A 78 0.80 1.88 -12.98
N GLY A 79 0.31 0.69 -12.68
CA GLY A 79 -1.12 0.37 -12.61
C GLY A 79 -1.68 0.70 -11.23
N ALA A 80 -2.99 0.73 -11.10
CA ALA A 80 -3.65 0.77 -9.81
C ALA A 80 -4.54 -0.46 -9.63
N LEU A 81 -4.54 -1.03 -8.43
CA LEU A 81 -5.48 -2.08 -8.06
C LEU A 81 -6.39 -1.54 -6.95
N ILE A 82 -7.66 -1.35 -7.28
CA ILE A 82 -8.69 -0.95 -6.31
C ILE A 82 -9.74 -2.07 -6.33
N ALA A 83 -9.76 -2.89 -5.28
CA ALA A 83 -10.72 -3.99 -5.21
C ALA A 83 -12.16 -3.46 -5.26
N PRO A 84 -13.10 -4.13 -5.94
CA PRO A 84 -14.49 -3.65 -6.05
C PRO A 84 -15.24 -3.52 -4.71
N THR A 85 -14.71 -4.12 -3.66
CA THR A 85 -15.25 -4.03 -2.29
C THR A 85 -14.85 -2.76 -1.55
N ASN A 86 -14.04 -1.90 -2.19
CA ASN A 86 -13.55 -0.66 -1.57
C ASN A 86 -14.59 0.44 -1.58
N ILE A 87 -14.50 1.32 -0.59
CA ILE A 87 -15.27 2.56 -0.52
C ILE A 87 -14.28 3.72 -0.63
N ILE A 88 -14.37 4.45 -1.75
CA ILE A 88 -13.61 5.69 -1.94
C ILE A 88 -14.61 6.83 -1.93
N GLY A 89 -14.50 7.71 -0.95
CA GLY A 89 -15.41 8.83 -0.75
C GLY A 89 -15.06 10.05 -1.62
N PRO A 90 -15.76 11.15 -1.40
CA PRO A 90 -15.58 12.36 -2.21
C PRO A 90 -14.25 13.06 -1.91
N ASP A 91 -13.76 13.83 -2.90
CA ASP A 91 -12.55 14.64 -2.82
C ASP A 91 -11.33 13.84 -2.36
N VAL A 92 -11.15 12.61 -2.89
CA VAL A 92 -9.99 11.76 -2.66
C VAL A 92 -9.12 11.75 -3.91
N GLU A 93 -7.83 12.05 -3.75
CA GLU A 93 -6.83 11.92 -4.80
C GLU A 93 -5.94 10.71 -4.49
N ILE A 94 -5.72 9.87 -5.49
CA ILE A 94 -4.91 8.64 -5.37
C ILE A 94 -3.80 8.67 -6.40
N GLY A 95 -2.56 8.55 -5.93
CA GLY A 95 -1.38 8.45 -6.78
C GLY A 95 -1.30 7.12 -7.53
N GLU A 96 -0.52 7.11 -8.60
CA GLU A 96 -0.28 5.93 -9.42
C GLU A 96 0.36 4.77 -8.64
N GLY A 97 0.22 3.56 -9.11
CA GLY A 97 0.80 2.38 -8.49
C GLY A 97 0.11 1.93 -7.19
N ALA A 98 -0.97 2.59 -6.77
CA ALA A 98 -1.65 2.30 -5.52
C ALA A 98 -2.35 0.94 -5.54
N VAL A 99 -2.31 0.25 -4.39
CA VAL A 99 -2.98 -1.03 -4.17
C VAL A 99 -3.92 -0.90 -2.97
N PHE A 100 -5.21 -1.10 -3.21
CA PHE A 100 -6.25 -1.17 -2.20
C PHE A 100 -6.86 -2.58 -2.22
N CYS A 101 -6.51 -3.39 -1.20
CA CYS A 101 -7.04 -4.74 -1.03
C CYS A 101 -8.52 -4.70 -0.64
N ASP A 102 -9.15 -5.86 -0.58
CA ASP A 102 -10.56 -5.98 -0.23
C ASP A 102 -10.90 -5.32 1.13
N PHE A 103 -12.10 -4.74 1.20
CA PHE A 103 -12.69 -4.14 2.40
C PHE A 103 -11.86 -3.00 2.99
N THR A 104 -11.15 -2.25 2.16
CA THR A 104 -10.48 -1.03 2.58
C THR A 104 -11.36 0.19 2.29
N MET A 105 -11.06 1.32 2.94
CA MET A 105 -11.86 2.53 2.80
C MET A 105 -10.98 3.78 2.84
N VAL A 106 -11.31 4.76 2.00
CA VAL A 106 -10.84 6.15 2.13
C VAL A 106 -12.06 7.04 2.22
N THR A 107 -12.26 7.77 3.33
CA THR A 107 -13.57 8.38 3.58
C THR A 107 -13.82 9.68 2.84
N ALA A 108 -12.98 10.70 2.99
CA ALA A 108 -13.16 11.97 2.29
C ALA A 108 -11.92 12.87 2.36
N SER A 109 -11.76 13.75 1.38
CA SER A 109 -10.76 14.85 1.39
C SER A 109 -9.35 14.38 1.74
N ALA A 110 -8.95 13.22 1.23
CA ALA A 110 -7.64 12.63 1.49
C ALA A 110 -6.74 12.68 0.25
N ARG A 111 -5.44 12.78 0.49
CA ARG A 111 -4.41 12.76 -0.55
C ARG A 111 -3.53 11.54 -0.31
N ILE A 112 -3.50 10.64 -1.27
CA ILE A 112 -2.76 9.38 -1.21
C ILE A 112 -1.63 9.42 -2.23
N GLY A 113 -0.42 9.24 -1.77
CA GLY A 113 0.78 9.22 -2.61
C GLY A 113 0.90 8.00 -3.51
N ARG A 114 1.96 7.99 -4.32
CA ARG A 114 2.25 6.92 -5.28
C ARG A 114 2.59 5.61 -4.58
N HIS A 115 2.24 4.49 -5.20
CA HIS A 115 2.58 3.14 -4.73
C HIS A 115 2.17 2.86 -3.29
N PHE A 116 1.12 3.51 -2.81
CA PHE A 116 0.53 3.21 -1.51
C PHE A 116 -0.04 1.80 -1.49
N GLN A 117 0.18 1.05 -0.41
CA GLN A 117 -0.42 -0.25 -0.20
C GLN A 117 -1.33 -0.22 1.01
N CYS A 118 -2.62 -0.42 0.80
CA CYS A 118 -3.65 -0.52 1.81
C CYS A 118 -4.13 -1.97 1.88
N ASN A 119 -3.67 -2.70 2.90
CA ASN A 119 -4.06 -4.09 3.08
C ASN A 119 -5.46 -4.24 3.68
N ILE A 120 -5.99 -5.45 3.59
CA ILE A 120 -7.37 -5.80 3.96
C ILE A 120 -7.84 -5.18 5.27
N TYR A 121 -9.10 -4.71 5.29
CA TYR A 121 -9.77 -4.10 6.45
C TYR A 121 -9.12 -2.83 7.01
N SER A 122 -8.21 -2.19 6.27
CA SER A 122 -7.61 -0.92 6.69
C SER A 122 -8.42 0.26 6.18
N TYR A 123 -8.30 1.41 6.85
CA TYR A 123 -8.94 2.63 6.38
C TYR A 123 -8.06 3.87 6.56
N VAL A 124 -8.32 4.85 5.69
CA VAL A 124 -7.84 6.22 5.79
C VAL A 124 -9.06 7.12 5.98
N ALA A 125 -9.15 7.80 7.11
CA ALA A 125 -10.25 8.71 7.39
C ALA A 125 -10.02 10.09 6.71
N HIS A 126 -10.91 11.02 7.00
CA HIS A 126 -10.96 12.34 6.36
C HIS A 126 -9.70 13.19 6.62
N ASP A 127 -9.39 14.08 5.68
CA ASP A 127 -8.32 15.09 5.79
C ASP A 127 -6.92 14.50 6.05
N CYS A 128 -6.68 13.27 5.60
CA CYS A 128 -5.38 12.63 5.72
C CYS A 128 -4.49 12.90 4.51
N VAL A 129 -3.19 12.99 4.77
CA VAL A 129 -2.15 13.04 3.73
C VAL A 129 -1.22 11.86 3.91
N ILE A 130 -1.21 10.95 2.93
CA ILE A 130 -0.38 9.76 2.92
C ILE A 130 0.70 9.94 1.86
N GLY A 131 1.95 9.82 2.24
CA GLY A 131 3.09 9.97 1.34
C GLY A 131 3.27 8.81 0.36
N ASP A 132 4.32 8.91 -0.45
CA ASP A 132 4.69 7.90 -1.44
C ASP A 132 5.21 6.63 -0.76
N PHE A 133 4.95 5.47 -1.36
CA PHE A 133 5.45 4.16 -0.92
C PHE A 133 5.11 3.78 0.53
N VAL A 134 4.07 4.36 1.11
CA VAL A 134 3.59 3.97 2.44
C VAL A 134 2.92 2.61 2.37
N THR A 135 3.11 1.80 3.42
CA THR A 135 2.42 0.50 3.58
C THR A 135 1.55 0.52 4.83
N PHE A 136 0.27 0.28 4.66
CA PHE A 136 -0.64 -0.11 5.72
C PHE A 136 -0.81 -1.62 5.69
N ALA A 137 -0.34 -2.32 6.72
CA ALA A 137 -0.59 -3.73 6.94
C ALA A 137 -2.10 -3.97 7.28
N PRO A 138 -2.59 -5.21 7.36
CA PRO A 138 -4.01 -5.47 7.64
C PRO A 138 -4.54 -4.76 8.89
N ARG A 139 -5.79 -4.26 8.80
CA ARG A 139 -6.53 -3.65 9.92
C ARG A 139 -5.89 -2.39 10.51
N VAL A 140 -5.21 -1.60 9.73
CA VAL A 140 -4.74 -0.28 10.17
C VAL A 140 -5.91 0.68 10.28
N CYS A 141 -6.02 1.34 11.43
CA CYS A 141 -7.02 2.36 11.71
C CYS A 141 -6.36 3.75 11.65
N CYS A 142 -6.38 4.40 10.49
CA CYS A 142 -5.87 5.76 10.31
C CYS A 142 -7.03 6.75 10.46
N ASN A 143 -7.15 7.38 11.63
CA ASN A 143 -8.21 8.34 11.91
C ASN A 143 -7.96 9.69 11.21
N GLY A 144 -8.91 10.61 11.30
CA GLY A 144 -8.86 11.87 10.56
C GLY A 144 -7.69 12.79 10.91
N ASN A 145 -7.27 13.61 9.96
CA ASN A 145 -6.16 14.58 10.13
C ASN A 145 -4.84 13.90 10.55
N VAL A 146 -4.42 12.87 9.84
CA VAL A 146 -3.13 12.21 10.02
C VAL A 146 -2.28 12.42 8.77
N HIS A 147 -1.03 12.85 8.98
CA HIS A 147 -0.03 12.97 7.92
C HIS A 147 1.00 11.86 8.07
N VAL A 148 1.12 11.00 7.08
CA VAL A 148 2.08 9.89 7.06
C VAL A 148 3.14 10.18 6.00
N GLY A 149 4.39 10.29 6.42
CA GLY A 149 5.52 10.57 5.54
C GLY A 149 5.88 9.37 4.64
N ASP A 150 6.61 9.66 3.57
CA ASP A 150 7.00 8.67 2.57
C ASP A 150 7.67 7.44 3.17
N ALA A 151 7.44 6.29 2.56
CA ALA A 151 8.03 5.02 2.93
C ALA A 151 7.75 4.56 4.37
N ALA A 152 6.82 5.17 5.09
CA ALA A 152 6.42 4.69 6.41
C ALA A 152 5.70 3.34 6.33
N TYR A 153 5.91 2.51 7.34
CA TYR A 153 5.25 1.22 7.50
C TYR A 153 4.35 1.23 8.75
N ILE A 154 3.08 0.97 8.57
CA ILE A 154 2.11 0.90 9.66
C ILE A 154 1.69 -0.55 9.83
N GLY A 155 2.05 -1.13 10.96
CA GLY A 155 1.87 -2.56 11.26
C GLY A 155 0.42 -2.96 11.49
N THR A 156 0.16 -4.26 11.34
CA THR A 156 -1.17 -4.87 11.49
C THR A 156 -1.88 -4.44 12.77
N GLY A 157 -3.11 -3.97 12.65
CA GLY A 157 -3.95 -3.57 13.79
C GLY A 157 -3.50 -2.30 14.52
N ALA A 158 -2.55 -1.54 13.97
CA ALA A 158 -2.16 -0.27 14.56
C ALA A 158 -3.28 0.77 14.46
N VAL A 159 -3.38 1.64 15.46
CA VAL A 159 -4.35 2.72 15.54
C VAL A 159 -3.62 4.05 15.62
N LEU A 160 -3.86 4.92 14.64
CA LEU A 160 -3.35 6.28 14.62
C LEU A 160 -4.43 7.21 15.16
N LYS A 161 -4.14 7.90 16.25
CA LYS A 161 -5.07 8.84 16.90
C LYS A 161 -5.45 9.95 15.91
N GLN A 162 -6.69 10.37 15.95
CA GLN A 162 -7.15 11.54 15.20
C GLN A 162 -6.37 12.79 15.59
N GLY A 163 -5.88 13.52 14.58
CA GLY A 163 -5.36 14.87 14.72
C GLY A 163 -6.46 15.93 14.64
N SER A 164 -6.09 17.13 14.25
CA SER A 164 -7.05 18.21 13.94
C SER A 164 -6.53 19.04 12.77
N SER A 165 -7.41 19.83 12.15
CA SER A 165 -7.08 20.68 10.99
C SER A 165 -5.87 21.60 11.21
N GLY A 166 -5.68 22.14 12.40
CA GLY A 166 -4.51 22.97 12.72
C GLY A 166 -3.32 22.22 13.33
N LYS A 167 -3.51 20.93 13.69
CA LYS A 167 -2.48 20.09 14.33
C LYS A 167 -2.72 18.63 13.98
N PRO A 168 -2.30 18.20 12.78
CA PRO A 168 -2.38 16.79 12.41
C PRO A 168 -1.49 15.93 13.31
N LEU A 169 -1.80 14.65 13.43
CA LEU A 169 -0.86 13.67 13.92
C LEU A 169 0.15 13.37 12.80
N VAL A 170 1.43 13.48 13.08
CA VAL A 170 2.50 13.27 12.08
C VAL A 170 3.22 11.95 12.35
N ILE A 171 3.26 11.11 11.32
CA ILE A 171 4.12 9.92 11.25
C ILE A 171 5.25 10.24 10.28
N GLY A 172 6.48 10.27 10.75
CA GLY A 172 7.63 10.67 9.96
C GLY A 172 7.96 9.73 8.81
N ARG A 173 8.78 10.22 7.87
CA ARG A 173 9.27 9.45 6.72
C ARG A 173 10.03 8.20 7.18
N GLY A 174 9.76 7.06 6.55
CA GLY A 174 10.42 5.81 6.89
C GLY A 174 10.18 5.31 8.31
N ALA A 175 9.25 5.92 9.06
CA ALA A 175 8.89 5.46 10.38
C ALA A 175 8.23 4.09 10.33
N VAL A 176 8.44 3.29 11.36
CA VAL A 176 7.82 1.98 11.53
C VAL A 176 6.93 1.99 12.76
N VAL A 177 5.64 1.83 12.55
CA VAL A 177 4.67 1.61 13.62
C VAL A 177 4.45 0.11 13.75
N GLY A 178 4.83 -0.47 14.88
CA GLY A 178 4.71 -1.91 15.12
C GLY A 178 3.24 -2.37 15.19
N MET A 179 3.02 -3.67 14.99
CA MET A 179 1.68 -4.26 15.04
C MET A 179 0.99 -3.98 16.37
N GLY A 180 -0.32 -3.69 16.34
CA GLY A 180 -1.14 -3.40 17.53
C GLY A 180 -0.77 -2.12 18.28
N ALA A 181 0.12 -1.29 17.76
CA ALA A 181 0.50 -0.05 18.43
C ALA A 181 -0.62 1.00 18.38
N VAL A 182 -0.78 1.75 19.45
CA VAL A 182 -1.72 2.88 19.55
C VAL A 182 -0.92 4.18 19.59
N VAL A 183 -0.82 4.84 18.43
CA VAL A 183 -0.04 6.06 18.27
C VAL A 183 -0.86 7.27 18.70
N THR A 184 -0.42 7.94 19.75
CA THR A 184 -1.11 9.10 20.34
C THR A 184 -0.31 10.40 20.24
N LYS A 185 0.92 10.35 19.75
CA LYS A 185 1.85 11.47 19.56
C LYS A 185 2.59 11.31 18.24
N ASP A 186 3.14 12.38 17.74
CA ASP A 186 3.97 12.38 16.54
C ASP A 186 5.13 11.37 16.67
N VAL A 187 5.45 10.76 15.53
CA VAL A 187 6.56 9.81 15.38
C VAL A 187 7.60 10.44 14.47
N ALA A 188 8.84 10.51 14.92
CA ALA A 188 9.92 11.11 14.14
C ALA A 188 10.29 10.26 12.92
N ASP A 189 10.96 10.89 11.94
CA ASP A 189 11.50 10.20 10.76
C ASP A 189 12.37 9.01 11.16
N GLY A 190 12.19 7.88 10.50
CA GLY A 190 12.93 6.64 10.73
C GLY A 190 12.73 5.99 12.10
N ALA A 191 11.92 6.56 12.97
CA ALA A 191 11.70 5.99 14.30
C ALA A 191 10.87 4.70 14.24
N VAL A 192 11.18 3.75 15.11
CA VAL A 192 10.39 2.55 15.34
C VAL A 192 9.62 2.71 16.65
N VAL A 193 8.28 2.61 16.59
CA VAL A 193 7.43 2.72 17.78
C VAL A 193 6.55 1.50 17.94
N VAL A 194 6.32 1.07 19.18
CA VAL A 194 5.52 -0.12 19.52
C VAL A 194 4.68 0.12 20.79
N GLY A 195 3.64 -0.66 20.96
CA GLY A 195 2.85 -0.76 22.20
C GLY A 195 1.67 0.19 22.28
N ASN A 196 0.98 0.15 23.42
CA ASN A 196 -0.20 0.97 23.73
C ASN A 196 -0.01 1.63 25.12
N PRO A 197 0.20 2.96 25.21
CA PRO A 197 0.45 3.87 24.07
C PRO A 197 1.81 3.60 23.43
N ALA A 198 1.92 3.89 22.12
CA ALA A 198 3.16 3.68 21.36
C ALA A 198 4.34 4.46 21.94
N ARG A 199 5.49 3.80 22.03
CA ARG A 199 6.77 4.35 22.49
C ARG A 199 7.90 3.92 21.56
N PRO A 200 8.98 4.72 21.44
CA PRO A 200 10.15 4.29 20.71
C PRO A 200 10.65 2.93 21.19
N LEU A 201 10.92 2.05 20.22
CA LEU A 201 11.53 0.76 20.51
C LEU A 201 13.01 0.98 20.84
N GLN A 202 13.37 0.78 22.10
CA GLN A 202 14.77 0.75 22.50
C GLN A 202 15.40 -0.56 22.00
N ARG A 203 16.35 -0.47 21.07
CA ARG A 203 17.17 -1.64 20.73
C ARG A 203 18.22 -1.80 21.84
N PRO A 204 18.42 -3.03 22.35
CA PRO A 204 19.46 -3.30 23.33
C PRO A 204 20.86 -3.02 22.79
#